data_c9e027ddbc77605624cd0e23f06c58c9
#
_entry.id   c9e027ddbc77605624cd0e23f06c58c9
#
_cell.length_a   1.000
_cell.length_b   1.000
_cell.length_c   1.000
_cell.angle_alpha   90.00
_cell.angle_beta   90.00
_cell.angle_gamma   90.00
#
_symmetry.space_group_name_H-M   'P 1'
#
loop_
_entity.id
_entity.type
_entity.pdbx_description
1 polymer ?
#
loop_
_entity_poly.entity_id
_entity_poly.type
_entity_poly.pdbx_seq_one_letter_code
_entity_poly.pdbx_strand_id
1 'polypeptide(L)'
;MGEDGFVTPPRREETLGLLLGFLGVAIFAATLPLTRLAVGSLSPQFLTTGRAVIAGLLAIPVLAIGRRAPPWRDFPRLALAALCLVVGFPGFSGLAMRGLPAAHASVIIGALPLATAAAGALIDGDRPSPGFWICAVAGSALVVAFALHSGGGALQAEDALLLAAVASAAVGYTLSAQLSRRMPARDVISWIVLLALPVTAPLSFLWRPENAASVPGSAWACLAYLGAMSAYLGFFAWNAGLARGGVARVSQAQLAQPFLSLGLAAWLLGERIDAETGLCAVAVVSLVFVGRRFRAGSAGRQISGASPAQALPLRRT
;
A
#
# COMPACT_ATOMS: atom_id res chain seq x y z
N MET A 1 11.05 -2.16 -41.84
CA MET A 1 10.93 -0.76 -41.46
C MET A 1 9.59 -0.61 -40.80
N GLY A 2 9.54 -0.44 -39.51
CA GLY A 2 8.38 -0.22 -38.66
C GLY A 2 8.95 0.06 -37.29
N GLU A 3 9.32 1.33 -37.03
CA GLU A 3 9.66 1.80 -35.69
C GLU A 3 8.39 1.72 -34.86
N ASP A 4 8.36 0.80 -33.89
CA ASP A 4 7.34 0.77 -32.85
C ASP A 4 7.51 2.05 -32.02
N GLY A 5 6.80 3.10 -32.46
CA GLY A 5 6.77 4.39 -31.81
C GLY A 5 6.21 4.22 -30.40
N PHE A 6 7.08 4.26 -29.39
CA PHE A 6 6.71 4.60 -28.03
C PHE A 6 6.04 5.98 -28.09
N VAL A 7 4.70 6.00 -28.18
CA VAL A 7 3.91 7.22 -28.09
C VAL A 7 4.09 7.75 -26.67
N THR A 8 5.00 8.69 -26.51
CA THR A 8 5.10 9.44 -25.26
C THR A 8 3.79 10.17 -25.05
N PRO A 9 3.08 9.92 -23.94
CA PRO A 9 1.82 10.61 -23.68
C PRO A 9 2.04 12.12 -23.70
N PRO A 10 1.07 12.90 -24.17
CA PRO A 10 1.19 14.35 -24.21
C PRO A 10 1.49 14.89 -22.82
N ARG A 11 2.34 15.89 -22.69
CA ARG A 11 2.80 16.48 -21.40
C ARG A 11 1.66 16.75 -20.41
N ARG A 12 0.48 17.06 -20.90
CA ARG A 12 -0.74 17.28 -20.11
C ARG A 12 -1.20 16.01 -19.39
N GLU A 13 -1.18 14.86 -20.06
CA GLU A 13 -1.56 13.56 -19.48
C GLU A 13 -0.53 13.10 -18.43
N GLU A 14 0.74 13.33 -18.69
CA GLU A 14 1.81 13.04 -17.70
C GLU A 14 1.65 13.86 -16.43
N THR A 15 1.37 15.17 -16.55
CA THR A 15 1.16 16.05 -15.41
C THR A 15 -0.08 15.65 -14.62
N LEU A 16 -1.19 15.33 -15.32
CA LEU A 16 -2.41 14.85 -14.69
C LEU A 16 -2.18 13.51 -13.96
N GLY A 17 -1.40 12.61 -14.57
CA GLY A 17 -0.99 11.35 -13.95
C GLY A 17 -0.20 11.56 -12.65
N LEU A 18 0.76 12.47 -12.64
CA LEU A 18 1.51 12.82 -11.42
C LEU A 18 0.63 13.43 -10.34
N LEU A 19 -0.28 14.35 -10.71
CA LEU A 19 -1.20 14.97 -9.75
C LEU A 19 -2.15 13.95 -9.13
N LEU A 20 -2.71 13.03 -9.92
CA LEU A 20 -3.58 11.96 -9.43
C LEU A 20 -2.81 10.96 -8.54
N GLY A 21 -1.58 10.61 -8.93
CA GLY A 21 -0.70 9.77 -8.12
C GLY A 21 -0.36 10.42 -6.78
N PHE A 22 -0.01 11.70 -6.80
CA PHE A 22 0.27 12.46 -5.58
C PHE A 22 -0.99 12.61 -4.69
N LEU A 23 -2.16 12.82 -5.29
CA LEU A 23 -3.43 12.83 -4.56
C LEU A 23 -3.66 11.49 -3.84
N GLY A 24 -3.45 10.35 -4.53
CA GLY A 24 -3.54 9.03 -3.91
C GLY A 24 -2.58 8.87 -2.74
N VAL A 25 -1.33 9.30 -2.90
CA VAL A 25 -0.31 9.26 -1.84
C VAL A 25 -0.70 10.16 -0.65
N ALA A 26 -1.21 11.36 -0.89
CA ALA A 26 -1.68 12.27 0.16
C ALA A 26 -2.84 11.66 0.96
N ILE A 27 -3.79 10.99 0.26
CA ILE A 27 -4.88 10.23 0.91
C ILE A 27 -4.31 9.12 1.79
N PHE A 28 -3.34 8.34 1.30
CA PHE A 28 -2.75 7.25 2.07
C PHE A 28 -1.89 7.75 3.24
N ALA A 29 -1.23 8.90 3.10
CA ALA A 29 -0.42 9.48 4.16
C ALA A 29 -1.22 9.82 5.43
N ALA A 30 -2.50 10.17 5.29
CA ALA A 30 -3.39 10.43 6.41
C ALA A 30 -3.83 9.15 7.16
N THR A 31 -3.56 7.96 6.62
CA THR A 31 -4.05 6.69 7.21
C THR A 31 -3.58 6.49 8.64
N LEU A 32 -2.28 6.63 8.91
CA LEU A 32 -1.72 6.38 10.26
C LEU A 32 -2.15 7.44 11.27
N PRO A 33 -2.02 8.76 10.99
CA PRO A 33 -2.48 9.79 11.90
C PRO A 33 -3.97 9.67 12.25
N LEU A 34 -4.83 9.41 11.25
CA LEU A 34 -6.26 9.25 11.49
C LEU A 34 -6.60 7.93 12.20
N THR A 35 -5.84 6.85 11.95
CA THR A 35 -5.95 5.61 12.72
C THR A 35 -5.60 5.86 14.19
N ARG A 36 -4.50 6.57 14.46
CA ARG A 36 -4.08 6.93 15.82
C ARG A 36 -5.14 7.75 16.55
N LEU A 37 -5.73 8.73 15.87
CA LEU A 37 -6.81 9.54 16.42
C LEU A 37 -8.05 8.68 16.74
N ALA A 38 -8.45 7.82 15.81
CA ALA A 38 -9.65 7.00 15.93
C ALA A 38 -9.56 5.94 17.03
N VAL A 39 -8.40 5.27 17.20
CA VAL A 39 -8.24 4.22 18.23
C VAL A 39 -8.24 4.75 19.66
N GLY A 40 -8.17 6.07 19.85
CA GLY A 40 -8.40 6.70 21.13
C GLY A 40 -9.86 6.57 21.63
N SER A 41 -10.82 6.35 20.74
CA SER A 41 -12.26 6.28 21.05
C SER A 41 -12.94 5.06 20.46
N LEU A 42 -12.38 4.44 19.43
CA LEU A 42 -12.89 3.23 18.78
C LEU A 42 -11.93 2.08 18.98
N SER A 43 -12.43 0.87 19.23
CA SER A 43 -11.57 -0.30 19.31
C SER A 43 -10.87 -0.55 17.96
N PRO A 44 -9.60 -1.01 17.93
CA PRO A 44 -8.91 -1.34 16.68
C PRO A 44 -9.66 -2.37 15.84
N GLN A 45 -10.36 -3.30 16.50
CA GLN A 45 -11.18 -4.33 15.86
C GLN A 45 -12.36 -3.70 15.11
N PHE A 46 -13.10 -2.82 15.76
CA PHE A 46 -14.21 -2.10 15.15
C PHE A 46 -13.71 -1.17 14.04
N LEU A 47 -12.61 -0.45 14.26
CA LEU A 47 -12.04 0.44 13.26
C LEU A 47 -11.61 -0.33 12.00
N THR A 48 -10.97 -1.49 12.16
CA THR A 48 -10.55 -2.36 11.04
C THR A 48 -11.76 -2.89 10.26
N THR A 49 -12.75 -3.44 10.96
CA THR A 49 -13.92 -4.03 10.29
C THR A 49 -14.87 -2.98 9.75
N GLY A 50 -15.09 -1.90 10.48
CA GLY A 50 -15.96 -0.80 10.07
C GLY A 50 -15.47 -0.09 8.80
N ARG A 51 -14.14 0.19 8.69
CA ARG A 51 -13.58 0.75 7.45
C ARG A 51 -13.72 -0.21 6.27
N ALA A 52 -13.62 -1.52 6.52
CA ALA A 52 -13.81 -2.55 5.51
C ALA A 52 -15.26 -2.61 5.03
N VAL A 53 -16.23 -2.47 5.94
CA VAL A 53 -17.65 -2.40 5.61
C VAL A 53 -17.95 -1.19 4.74
N ILE A 54 -17.46 -0.01 5.09
CA ILE A 54 -17.64 1.20 4.29
C ILE A 54 -17.07 0.99 2.88
N ALA A 55 -15.84 0.49 2.77
CA ALA A 55 -15.20 0.22 1.48
C ALA A 55 -15.98 -0.83 0.66
N GLY A 56 -16.41 -1.92 1.29
CA GLY A 56 -17.19 -2.98 0.66
C GLY A 56 -18.54 -2.50 0.13
N LEU A 57 -19.26 -1.68 0.91
CA LEU A 57 -20.51 -1.08 0.48
C LEU A 57 -20.34 -0.13 -0.71
N LEU A 58 -19.26 0.65 -0.75
CA LEU A 58 -18.92 1.52 -1.88
C LEU A 58 -18.54 0.73 -3.14
N ALA A 59 -18.02 -0.49 -2.99
CA ALA A 59 -17.66 -1.35 -4.13
C ALA A 59 -18.89 -1.95 -4.83
N ILE A 60 -19.99 -2.16 -4.12
CA ILE A 60 -21.23 -2.76 -4.68
C ILE A 60 -21.70 -2.01 -5.94
N PRO A 61 -21.99 -0.69 -5.89
CA PRO A 61 -22.48 0.01 -7.07
C PRO A 61 -21.45 0.03 -8.21
N VAL A 62 -20.16 0.10 -7.92
CA VAL A 62 -19.10 0.11 -8.95
C VAL A 62 -19.08 -1.20 -9.74
N LEU A 63 -19.18 -2.35 -9.06
CA LEU A 63 -19.22 -3.65 -9.70
C LEU A 63 -20.56 -3.91 -10.39
N ALA A 64 -21.68 -3.50 -9.79
CA ALA A 64 -23.03 -3.66 -10.35
C ALA A 64 -23.20 -2.85 -11.64
N ILE A 65 -22.85 -1.56 -11.64
CA ILE A 65 -22.90 -0.69 -12.84
C ILE A 65 -21.95 -1.21 -13.91
N GLY A 66 -20.76 -1.67 -13.52
CA GLY A 66 -19.79 -2.28 -14.44
C GLY A 66 -20.19 -3.65 -14.97
N ARG A 67 -21.27 -4.25 -14.48
CA ARG A 67 -21.73 -5.63 -14.81
C ARG A 67 -20.60 -6.64 -14.74
N ARG A 68 -19.75 -6.54 -13.69
CA ARG A 68 -18.56 -7.37 -13.54
C ARG A 68 -18.93 -8.72 -12.94
N ALA A 69 -18.69 -9.79 -13.70
CA ALA A 69 -18.84 -11.15 -13.20
C ALA A 69 -17.79 -11.48 -12.13
N PRO A 70 -18.12 -12.29 -11.11
CA PRO A 70 -17.17 -12.74 -10.10
C PRO A 70 -16.00 -13.51 -10.73
N PRO A 71 -14.76 -13.13 -10.41
CA PRO A 71 -13.56 -13.76 -10.99
C PRO A 71 -13.19 -15.05 -10.24
N TRP A 72 -13.99 -16.10 -10.36
CA TRP A 72 -13.86 -17.36 -9.61
C TRP A 72 -12.48 -18.01 -9.73
N ARG A 73 -11.82 -17.88 -10.88
CA ARG A 73 -10.46 -18.43 -11.10
C ARG A 73 -9.41 -17.74 -10.24
N ASP A 74 -9.60 -16.47 -9.94
CA ASP A 74 -8.68 -15.66 -9.15
C ASP A 74 -9.12 -15.52 -7.68
N PHE A 75 -10.22 -16.22 -7.29
CA PHE A 75 -10.79 -16.14 -5.95
C PHE A 75 -9.77 -16.38 -4.81
N PRO A 76 -8.91 -17.42 -4.84
CA PRO A 76 -7.94 -17.65 -3.75
C PRO A 76 -6.96 -16.50 -3.59
N ARG A 77 -6.51 -15.89 -4.72
CA ARG A 77 -5.61 -14.72 -4.67
C ARG A 77 -6.32 -13.48 -4.17
N LEU A 78 -7.56 -13.27 -4.58
CA LEU A 78 -8.40 -12.16 -4.09
C LEU A 78 -8.69 -12.31 -2.59
N ALA A 79 -9.01 -13.51 -2.13
CA ALA A 79 -9.27 -13.78 -0.71
C ALA A 79 -8.00 -13.55 0.14
N LEU A 80 -6.84 -14.01 -0.32
CA LEU A 80 -5.57 -13.74 0.37
C LEU A 80 -5.21 -12.26 0.35
N ALA A 81 -5.42 -11.56 -0.77
CA ALA A 81 -5.23 -10.12 -0.85
C ALA A 81 -6.19 -9.36 0.08
N ALA A 82 -7.45 -9.82 0.19
CA ALA A 82 -8.44 -9.27 1.12
C ALA A 82 -8.01 -9.49 2.58
N LEU A 83 -7.56 -10.70 2.94
CA LEU A 83 -7.01 -10.98 4.27
C LEU A 83 -5.84 -10.06 4.59
N CYS A 84 -4.94 -9.86 3.64
CA CYS A 84 -3.74 -9.04 3.84
C CYS A 84 -4.04 -7.54 3.90
N LEU A 85 -4.80 -7.00 2.93
CA LEU A 85 -5.00 -5.55 2.79
C LEU A 85 -6.17 -5.01 3.62
N VAL A 86 -7.21 -5.82 3.83
CA VAL A 86 -8.43 -5.36 4.50
C VAL A 86 -8.43 -5.71 5.98
N VAL A 87 -7.82 -6.81 6.37
CA VAL A 87 -7.77 -7.28 7.76
C VAL A 87 -6.36 -7.11 8.34
N GLY A 88 -5.34 -7.69 7.71
CA GLY A 88 -4.00 -7.76 8.25
C GLY A 88 -3.36 -6.39 8.45
N PHE A 89 -3.14 -5.64 7.38
CA PHE A 89 -2.52 -4.32 7.49
C PHE A 89 -3.27 -3.36 8.42
N PRO A 90 -4.60 -3.16 8.28
CA PRO A 90 -5.32 -2.25 9.16
C PRO A 90 -5.44 -2.77 10.60
N GLY A 91 -5.60 -4.08 10.77
CA GLY A 91 -5.70 -4.70 12.09
C GLY A 91 -4.42 -4.56 12.90
N PHE A 92 -3.29 -4.97 12.32
CA PHE A 92 -2.00 -4.85 12.98
C PHE A 92 -1.60 -3.39 13.23
N SER A 93 -1.75 -2.50 12.24
CA SER A 93 -1.45 -1.08 12.42
C SER A 93 -2.40 -0.41 13.41
N GLY A 94 -3.69 -0.77 13.41
CA GLY A 94 -4.65 -0.26 14.38
C GLY A 94 -4.34 -0.67 15.82
N LEU A 95 -3.90 -1.92 16.03
CA LEU A 95 -3.43 -2.40 17.34
C LEU A 95 -2.16 -1.67 17.78
N ALA A 96 -1.17 -1.54 16.90
CA ALA A 96 0.06 -0.84 17.19
C ALA A 96 -0.17 0.64 17.55
N MET A 97 -1.11 1.30 16.88
CA MET A 97 -1.46 2.71 17.13
C MET A 97 -2.07 2.98 18.51
N ARG A 98 -2.37 1.96 19.31
CA ARG A 98 -2.76 2.17 20.71
C ARG A 98 -1.58 2.56 21.60
N GLY A 99 -0.40 2.02 21.31
CA GLY A 99 0.82 2.22 22.11
C GLY A 99 1.83 3.17 21.47
N LEU A 100 1.92 3.22 20.13
CA LEU A 100 2.96 3.99 19.43
C LEU A 100 2.43 5.28 18.81
N PRO A 101 3.29 6.31 18.72
CA PRO A 101 3.02 7.52 17.94
C PRO A 101 2.88 7.23 16.44
N ALA A 102 2.05 8.02 15.75
CA ALA A 102 1.89 7.89 14.29
C ALA A 102 3.17 8.26 13.54
N ALA A 103 3.98 9.17 14.08
CA ALA A 103 5.29 9.51 13.54
C ALA A 103 6.23 8.30 13.53
N HIS A 104 6.33 7.57 14.65
CA HIS A 104 7.15 6.35 14.76
C HIS A 104 6.70 5.29 13.73
N ALA A 105 5.40 5.01 13.66
CA ALA A 105 4.83 4.08 12.70
C ALA A 105 5.09 4.48 11.24
N SER A 106 5.12 5.79 10.94
CA SER A 106 5.35 6.29 9.58
C SER A 106 6.76 5.95 9.08
N VAL A 107 7.76 5.94 9.96
CA VAL A 107 9.14 5.52 9.62
C VAL A 107 9.18 4.04 9.28
N ILE A 108 8.58 3.18 10.13
CA ILE A 108 8.57 1.73 9.91
C ILE A 108 7.82 1.38 8.60
N ILE A 109 6.66 1.97 8.40
CA ILE A 109 5.87 1.74 7.17
C ILE A 109 6.54 2.36 5.93
N GLY A 110 7.44 3.31 6.10
CA GLY A 110 8.28 3.83 5.02
C GLY A 110 9.12 2.76 4.31
N ALA A 111 9.39 1.63 4.95
CA ALA A 111 10.05 0.48 4.33
C ALA A 111 9.12 -0.39 3.44
N LEU A 112 7.82 -0.13 3.43
CA LEU A 112 6.83 -0.92 2.67
C LEU A 112 7.17 -1.11 1.18
N PRO A 113 7.70 -0.13 0.44
CA PRO A 113 8.09 -0.35 -0.95
C PRO A 113 9.20 -1.38 -1.13
N LEU A 114 10.15 -1.46 -0.20
CA LEU A 114 11.21 -2.50 -0.21
C LEU A 114 10.61 -3.87 0.11
N ALA A 115 9.76 -3.95 1.14
CA ALA A 115 9.05 -5.18 1.51
C ALA A 115 8.16 -5.69 0.38
N THR A 116 7.43 -4.80 -0.31
CA THR A 116 6.60 -5.16 -1.47
C THR A 116 7.44 -5.68 -2.63
N ALA A 117 8.61 -5.08 -2.87
CA ALA A 117 9.51 -5.56 -3.91
C ALA A 117 10.12 -6.93 -3.57
N ALA A 118 10.45 -7.17 -2.30
CA ALA A 118 10.91 -8.48 -1.81
C ALA A 118 9.81 -9.54 -1.91
N ALA A 119 8.57 -9.21 -1.51
CA ALA A 119 7.41 -10.09 -1.67
C ALA A 119 7.16 -10.44 -3.16
N GLY A 120 7.30 -9.46 -4.07
CA GLY A 120 7.22 -9.69 -5.52
C GLY A 120 8.28 -10.67 -6.02
N ALA A 121 9.51 -10.55 -5.52
CA ALA A 121 10.58 -11.49 -5.87
C ALA A 121 10.27 -12.92 -5.43
N LEU A 122 9.71 -13.08 -4.21
CA LEU A 122 9.39 -14.39 -3.66
C LEU A 122 8.15 -15.03 -4.30
N ILE A 123 7.11 -14.23 -4.61
CA ILE A 123 5.81 -14.70 -5.09
C ILE A 123 5.78 -14.83 -6.62
N ASP A 124 6.38 -13.85 -7.34
CA ASP A 124 6.42 -13.81 -8.81
C ASP A 124 7.63 -14.55 -9.39
N GLY A 125 8.60 -14.93 -8.55
CA GLY A 125 9.86 -15.50 -9.00
C GLY A 125 10.79 -14.48 -9.67
N ASP A 126 10.51 -13.18 -9.49
CA ASP A 126 11.41 -12.12 -9.94
C ASP A 126 12.80 -12.31 -9.33
N ARG A 127 13.84 -11.98 -10.10
CA ARG A 127 15.24 -12.06 -9.63
C ARG A 127 15.84 -10.67 -9.52
N PRO A 128 15.59 -9.94 -8.42
CA PRO A 128 16.22 -8.65 -8.20
C PRO A 128 17.74 -8.78 -8.14
N SER A 129 18.45 -7.74 -8.54
CA SER A 129 19.90 -7.71 -8.47
C SER A 129 20.41 -7.79 -7.01
N PRO A 130 21.66 -8.22 -6.76
CA PRO A 130 22.25 -8.20 -5.42
C PRO A 130 22.19 -6.81 -4.76
N GLY A 131 22.36 -5.73 -5.54
CA GLY A 131 22.23 -4.36 -5.04
C GLY A 131 20.85 -4.03 -4.45
N PHE A 132 19.78 -4.59 -5.03
CA PHE A 132 18.46 -4.48 -4.45
C PHE A 132 18.37 -5.14 -3.05
N TRP A 133 18.91 -6.37 -2.92
CA TRP A 133 18.89 -7.09 -1.63
C TRP A 133 19.74 -6.40 -0.57
N ILE A 134 20.87 -5.78 -0.94
CA ILE A 134 21.66 -4.96 -0.02
C ILE A 134 20.81 -3.79 0.51
N CYS A 135 20.12 -3.06 -0.37
CA CYS A 135 19.23 -1.98 0.05
C CYS A 135 18.08 -2.47 0.92
N ALA A 136 17.48 -3.63 0.59
CA ALA A 136 16.38 -4.21 1.36
C ALA A 136 16.82 -4.61 2.78
N VAL A 137 17.96 -5.27 2.91
CA VAL A 137 18.54 -5.65 4.21
C VAL A 137 18.94 -4.41 5.02
N ALA A 138 19.63 -3.44 4.39
CA ALA A 138 20.03 -2.19 5.06
C ALA A 138 18.80 -1.39 5.52
N GLY A 139 17.75 -1.31 4.70
CA GLY A 139 16.50 -0.63 5.07
C GLY A 139 15.78 -1.33 6.22
N SER A 140 15.72 -2.66 6.21
CA SER A 140 15.13 -3.43 7.30
C SER A 140 15.94 -3.29 8.60
N ALA A 141 17.28 -3.35 8.50
CA ALA A 141 18.15 -3.15 9.66
C ALA A 141 18.01 -1.75 10.26
N LEU A 142 17.91 -0.71 9.43
CA LEU A 142 17.67 0.66 9.86
C LEU A 142 16.35 0.81 10.61
N VAL A 143 15.26 0.22 10.07
CA VAL A 143 13.94 0.26 10.71
C VAL A 143 13.97 -0.46 12.07
N VAL A 144 14.62 -1.63 12.15
CA VAL A 144 14.77 -2.35 13.41
C VAL A 144 15.64 -1.58 14.41
N ALA A 145 16.74 -0.97 13.96
CA ALA A 145 17.60 -0.14 14.80
C ALA A 145 16.84 1.08 15.35
N PHE A 146 16.05 1.74 14.53
CA PHE A 146 15.18 2.83 14.95
C PHE A 146 14.16 2.39 16.00
N ALA A 147 13.47 1.26 15.78
CA ALA A 147 12.50 0.72 16.73
C ALA A 147 13.16 0.36 18.07
N LEU A 148 14.34 -0.28 18.03
CA LEU A 148 15.12 -0.60 19.23
C LEU A 148 15.52 0.67 19.99
N HIS A 149 16.04 1.69 19.30
CA HIS A 149 16.46 2.92 19.93
C HIS A 149 15.28 3.66 20.58
N SER A 150 14.20 3.85 19.85
CA SER A 150 12.97 4.49 20.35
C SER A 150 12.29 3.68 21.47
N GLY A 151 12.46 2.36 21.49
CA GLY A 151 11.96 1.45 22.54
C GLY A 151 12.87 1.30 23.75
N GLY A 152 13.91 2.12 23.89
CA GLY A 152 14.83 2.05 25.04
C GLY A 152 15.74 0.81 25.05
N GLY A 153 16.06 0.27 23.87
CA GLY A 153 16.95 -0.89 23.68
C GLY A 153 16.22 -2.22 23.49
N ALA A 154 14.88 -2.23 23.50
CA ALA A 154 14.07 -3.42 23.23
C ALA A 154 12.99 -3.14 22.19
N LEU A 155 12.71 -4.14 21.34
CA LEU A 155 11.54 -4.09 20.45
C LEU A 155 10.27 -4.22 21.31
N GLN A 156 9.35 -3.29 21.08
CA GLN A 156 8.03 -3.34 21.70
C GLN A 156 7.11 -4.28 20.91
N ALA A 157 6.07 -4.79 21.55
CA ALA A 157 5.09 -5.64 20.88
C ALA A 157 4.41 -4.90 19.70
N GLU A 158 4.22 -3.61 19.85
CA GLU A 158 3.66 -2.70 18.85
C GLU A 158 4.56 -2.57 17.62
N ASP A 159 5.89 -2.59 17.76
CA ASP A 159 6.82 -2.61 16.63
C ASP A 159 6.69 -3.91 15.83
N ALA A 160 6.54 -5.04 16.51
CA ALA A 160 6.30 -6.33 15.87
C ALA A 160 4.96 -6.33 15.10
N LEU A 161 3.93 -5.68 15.65
CA LEU A 161 2.65 -5.48 14.94
C LEU A 161 2.82 -4.61 13.69
N LEU A 162 3.63 -3.55 13.74
CA LEU A 162 3.91 -2.73 12.57
C LEU A 162 4.69 -3.49 11.48
N LEU A 163 5.66 -4.31 11.88
CA LEU A 163 6.38 -5.19 10.94
C LEU A 163 5.43 -6.22 10.31
N ALA A 164 4.52 -6.79 11.10
CA ALA A 164 3.47 -7.68 10.58
C ALA A 164 2.52 -6.95 9.63
N ALA A 165 2.17 -5.67 9.91
CA ALA A 165 1.40 -4.83 9.00
C ALA A 165 2.14 -4.61 7.68
N VAL A 166 3.44 -4.28 7.71
CA VAL A 166 4.29 -4.11 6.52
C VAL A 166 4.33 -5.40 5.70
N ALA A 167 4.57 -6.56 6.33
CA ALA A 167 4.60 -7.85 5.66
C ALA A 167 3.25 -8.18 5.02
N SER A 168 2.16 -7.97 5.75
CA SER A 168 0.79 -8.17 5.26
C SER A 168 0.50 -7.30 4.05
N ALA A 169 0.78 -6.00 4.13
CA ALA A 169 0.57 -5.09 3.01
C ALA A 169 1.45 -5.44 1.80
N ALA A 170 2.70 -5.86 2.02
CA ALA A 170 3.62 -6.25 0.96
C ALA A 170 3.09 -7.44 0.14
N VAL A 171 2.59 -8.48 0.81
CA VAL A 171 1.94 -9.62 0.17
C VAL A 171 0.67 -9.19 -0.57
N GLY A 172 -0.19 -8.45 0.10
CA GLY A 172 -1.45 -7.99 -0.48
C GLY A 172 -1.28 -7.09 -1.70
N TYR A 173 -0.31 -6.17 -1.69
CA TYR A 173 0.02 -5.32 -2.85
C TYR A 173 0.60 -6.12 -4.01
N THR A 174 1.45 -7.12 -3.73
CA THR A 174 1.99 -8.02 -4.76
C THR A 174 0.88 -8.80 -5.45
N LEU A 175 -0.04 -9.41 -4.68
CA LEU A 175 -1.19 -10.13 -5.22
C LEU A 175 -2.13 -9.21 -6.00
N SER A 176 -2.39 -8.01 -5.49
CA SER A 176 -3.20 -7.00 -6.18
C SER A 176 -2.58 -6.57 -7.51
N ALA A 177 -1.25 -6.42 -7.56
CA ALA A 177 -0.53 -6.12 -8.79
C ALA A 177 -0.62 -7.27 -9.82
N GLN A 178 -0.50 -8.54 -9.38
CA GLN A 178 -0.70 -9.70 -10.26
C GLN A 178 -2.12 -9.73 -10.86
N LEU A 179 -3.13 -9.51 -10.02
CA LEU A 179 -4.52 -9.49 -10.44
C LEU A 179 -4.81 -8.34 -11.41
N SER A 180 -4.15 -7.19 -11.23
CA SER A 180 -4.27 -6.02 -12.10
C SER A 180 -3.69 -6.23 -13.51
N ARG A 181 -2.92 -7.30 -13.72
CA ARG A 181 -2.51 -7.72 -15.08
C ARG A 181 -3.64 -8.43 -15.84
N ARG A 182 -4.68 -8.90 -15.15
CA ARG A 182 -5.79 -9.70 -15.71
C ARG A 182 -7.11 -8.95 -15.75
N MET A 183 -7.29 -7.98 -14.87
CA MET A 183 -8.51 -7.19 -14.79
C MET A 183 -8.18 -5.73 -14.39
N PRO A 184 -9.05 -4.76 -14.69
CA PRO A 184 -8.81 -3.36 -14.28
C PRO A 184 -8.54 -3.22 -12.79
N ALA A 185 -7.54 -2.43 -12.42
CA ALA A 185 -7.14 -2.28 -11.02
C ALA A 185 -8.26 -1.78 -10.08
N ARG A 186 -9.20 -0.98 -10.61
CA ARG A 186 -10.42 -0.58 -9.88
C ARG A 186 -11.32 -1.78 -9.53
N ASP A 187 -11.40 -2.77 -10.44
CA ASP A 187 -12.21 -3.97 -10.23
C ASP A 187 -11.51 -4.88 -9.22
N VAL A 188 -10.17 -4.96 -9.25
CA VAL A 188 -9.37 -5.72 -8.27
C VAL A 188 -9.66 -5.23 -6.86
N ILE A 189 -9.51 -3.91 -6.60
CA ILE A 189 -9.74 -3.39 -5.24
C ILE A 189 -11.21 -3.54 -4.84
N SER A 190 -12.15 -3.37 -5.78
CA SER A 190 -13.58 -3.55 -5.51
C SER A 190 -13.92 -4.99 -5.11
N TRP A 191 -13.34 -5.99 -5.79
CA TRP A 191 -13.52 -7.39 -5.41
C TRP A 191 -12.83 -7.72 -4.08
N ILE A 192 -11.64 -7.20 -3.82
CA ILE A 192 -10.91 -7.40 -2.56
C ILE A 192 -11.76 -6.95 -1.37
N VAL A 193 -12.30 -5.71 -1.41
CA VAL A 193 -13.09 -5.19 -0.28
C VAL A 193 -14.48 -5.83 -0.19
N LEU A 194 -15.09 -6.19 -1.34
CA LEU A 194 -16.39 -6.86 -1.35
C LEU A 194 -16.30 -8.28 -0.78
N LEU A 195 -15.25 -9.02 -1.11
CA LEU A 195 -15.04 -10.38 -0.58
C LEU A 195 -14.78 -10.40 0.92
N ALA A 196 -14.26 -9.33 1.49
CA ALA A 196 -14.10 -9.20 2.93
C ALA A 196 -15.44 -8.91 3.64
N LEU A 197 -16.43 -8.36 2.95
CA LEU A 197 -17.68 -7.86 3.54
C LEU A 197 -18.48 -8.92 4.33
N PRO A 198 -18.64 -10.19 3.85
CA PRO A 198 -19.37 -11.22 4.59
C PRO A 198 -18.78 -11.54 5.96
N VAL A 199 -17.49 -11.34 6.14
CA VAL A 199 -16.79 -11.55 7.42
C VAL A 199 -16.74 -10.26 8.22
N THR A 200 -16.41 -9.15 7.58
CA THR A 200 -16.19 -7.88 8.28
C THR A 200 -17.48 -7.21 8.74
N ALA A 201 -18.61 -7.41 8.05
CA ALA A 201 -19.89 -6.83 8.47
C ALA A 201 -20.41 -7.41 9.79
N PRO A 202 -20.53 -8.75 9.98
CA PRO A 202 -20.95 -9.30 11.28
C PRO A 202 -19.93 -8.99 12.39
N LEU A 203 -18.62 -9.01 12.11
CA LEU A 203 -17.61 -8.65 13.09
C LEU A 203 -17.68 -7.16 13.47
N SER A 204 -17.96 -6.28 12.53
CA SER A 204 -18.16 -4.85 12.81
C SER A 204 -19.38 -4.62 13.71
N PHE A 205 -20.46 -5.39 13.49
CA PHE A 205 -21.61 -5.34 14.35
C PHE A 205 -21.31 -5.85 15.76
N LEU A 206 -20.53 -6.93 15.88
CA LEU A 206 -20.15 -7.53 17.16
C LEU A 206 -19.26 -6.59 17.98
N TRP A 207 -18.30 -5.91 17.33
CA TRP A 207 -17.32 -5.04 18.00
C TRP A 207 -17.73 -3.56 18.02
N ARG A 208 -18.97 -3.25 17.64
CA ARG A 208 -19.47 -1.87 17.70
C ARG A 208 -19.38 -1.32 19.13
N PRO A 209 -19.14 -0.03 19.30
CA PRO A 209 -19.16 0.60 20.61
C PRO A 209 -20.55 0.45 21.24
N GLU A 210 -20.60 0.08 22.52
CA GLU A 210 -21.86 -0.10 23.27
C GLU A 210 -22.70 1.17 23.29
N ASN A 211 -22.05 2.32 23.48
CA ASN A 211 -22.67 3.63 23.39
C ASN A 211 -22.06 4.44 22.23
N ALA A 212 -22.66 4.31 21.05
CA ALA A 212 -22.22 5.05 19.86
C ALA A 212 -22.34 6.59 20.02
N ALA A 213 -23.25 7.05 20.85
CA ALA A 213 -23.45 8.48 21.10
C ALA A 213 -22.34 9.11 21.94
N SER A 214 -21.61 8.32 22.73
CA SER A 214 -20.48 8.81 23.52
C SER A 214 -19.17 8.92 22.70
N VAL A 215 -19.13 8.33 21.51
CA VAL A 215 -17.95 8.40 20.63
C VAL A 215 -17.90 9.77 19.94
N PRO A 216 -16.76 10.49 20.04
CA PRO A 216 -16.63 11.81 19.40
C PRO A 216 -16.87 11.75 17.90
N GLY A 217 -17.52 12.79 17.35
CA GLY A 217 -17.75 12.91 15.91
C GLY A 217 -16.46 12.86 15.07
N SER A 218 -15.34 13.31 15.62
CA SER A 218 -14.02 13.20 14.99
C SER A 218 -13.58 11.75 14.75
N ALA A 219 -13.86 10.83 15.68
CA ALA A 219 -13.54 9.41 15.51
C ALA A 219 -14.41 8.76 14.41
N TRP A 220 -15.68 9.14 14.32
CA TRP A 220 -16.56 8.71 13.21
C TRP A 220 -16.10 9.28 11.86
N ALA A 221 -15.68 10.53 11.82
CA ALA A 221 -15.11 11.15 10.62
C ALA A 221 -13.83 10.44 10.18
N CYS A 222 -12.95 10.07 11.13
CA CYS A 222 -11.78 9.27 10.84
C CYS A 222 -12.14 7.91 10.26
N LEU A 223 -13.10 7.19 10.85
CA LEU A 223 -13.59 5.91 10.34
C LEU A 223 -14.14 6.05 8.92
N ALA A 224 -14.95 7.07 8.66
CA ALA A 224 -15.51 7.35 7.34
C ALA A 224 -14.40 7.61 6.31
N TYR A 225 -13.41 8.45 6.65
CA TYR A 225 -12.25 8.72 5.80
C TYR A 225 -11.43 7.46 5.53
N LEU A 226 -11.10 6.70 6.58
CA LEU A 226 -10.31 5.49 6.48
C LEU A 226 -11.00 4.42 5.61
N GLY A 227 -12.33 4.33 5.68
CA GLY A 227 -13.12 3.41 4.87
C GLY A 227 -13.30 3.89 3.43
N ALA A 228 -13.80 5.11 3.25
CA ALA A 228 -14.12 5.61 1.92
C ALA A 228 -12.87 6.05 1.13
N MET A 229 -12.02 6.86 1.74
CA MET A 229 -10.88 7.46 1.05
C MET A 229 -9.67 6.53 1.05
N SER A 230 -9.18 6.12 2.22
CA SER A 230 -7.94 5.37 2.35
C SER A 230 -8.07 3.91 1.87
N ALA A 231 -9.17 3.22 2.22
CA ALA A 231 -9.34 1.81 1.85
C ALA A 231 -9.89 1.61 0.43
N TYR A 232 -10.47 2.62 -0.21
CA TYR A 232 -11.14 2.46 -1.50
C TYR A 232 -10.81 3.54 -2.53
N LEU A 233 -11.32 4.77 -2.38
CA LEU A 233 -11.21 5.82 -3.41
C LEU A 233 -9.78 6.28 -3.68
N GLY A 234 -8.91 6.25 -2.68
CA GLY A 234 -7.49 6.57 -2.83
C GLY A 234 -6.79 5.68 -3.87
N PHE A 235 -7.20 4.41 -3.95
CA PHE A 235 -6.69 3.49 -4.98
C PHE A 235 -7.14 3.87 -6.40
N PHE A 236 -8.30 4.52 -6.55
CA PHE A 236 -8.74 4.97 -7.88
C PHE A 236 -7.88 6.13 -8.37
N ALA A 237 -7.60 7.12 -7.52
CA ALA A 237 -6.70 8.22 -7.83
C ALA A 237 -5.29 7.69 -8.14
N TRP A 238 -4.77 6.81 -7.30
CA TRP A 238 -3.46 6.19 -7.46
C TRP A 238 -3.34 5.43 -8.78
N ASN A 239 -4.28 4.51 -9.05
CA ASN A 239 -4.25 3.68 -10.26
C ASN A 239 -4.48 4.51 -11.53
N ALA A 240 -5.36 5.52 -11.47
CA ALA A 240 -5.56 6.46 -12.58
C ALA A 240 -4.29 7.29 -12.85
N GLY A 241 -3.55 7.63 -11.79
CA GLY A 241 -2.25 8.28 -11.89
C GLY A 241 -1.24 7.41 -12.61
N LEU A 242 -1.08 6.15 -12.16
CA LEU A 242 -0.17 5.18 -12.77
C LEU A 242 -0.47 4.93 -14.25
N ALA A 243 -1.75 4.83 -14.60
CA ALA A 243 -2.19 4.57 -15.98
C ALA A 243 -1.87 5.73 -16.94
N ARG A 244 -1.97 7.00 -16.47
CA ARG A 244 -1.74 8.19 -17.30
C ARG A 244 -0.29 8.68 -17.29
N GLY A 245 0.34 8.71 -16.12
CA GLY A 245 1.68 9.27 -15.94
C GLY A 245 2.81 8.25 -16.05
N GLY A 246 2.47 6.97 -16.24
CA GLY A 246 3.42 5.86 -16.28
C GLY A 246 3.89 5.40 -14.89
N VAL A 247 4.01 4.08 -14.72
CA VAL A 247 4.31 3.44 -13.43
C VAL A 247 5.64 3.93 -12.84
N ALA A 248 6.70 4.01 -13.67
CA ALA A 248 8.03 4.38 -13.22
C ALA A 248 8.10 5.80 -12.63
N ARG A 249 7.37 6.76 -13.23
CA ARG A 249 7.36 8.16 -12.82
C ARG A 249 6.44 8.39 -11.62
N VAL A 250 5.18 7.95 -11.72
CA VAL A 250 4.16 8.20 -10.71
C VAL A 250 4.47 7.48 -9.40
N SER A 251 5.05 6.27 -9.45
CA SER A 251 5.45 5.57 -8.23
C SER A 251 6.48 6.31 -7.38
N GLN A 252 7.22 7.27 -7.96
CA GLN A 252 8.14 8.12 -7.18
C GLN A 252 7.40 9.01 -6.18
N ALA A 253 6.12 9.35 -6.44
CA ALA A 253 5.30 10.11 -5.50
C ALA A 253 5.17 9.41 -4.14
N GLN A 254 5.25 8.07 -4.08
CA GLN A 254 5.19 7.32 -2.82
C GLN A 254 6.35 7.65 -1.86
N LEU A 255 7.48 8.15 -2.37
CA LEU A 255 8.60 8.57 -1.53
C LEU A 255 8.26 9.78 -0.65
N ALA A 256 7.23 10.55 -1.02
CA ALA A 256 6.73 11.65 -0.20
C ALA A 256 5.83 11.17 0.95
N GLN A 257 5.28 9.95 0.90
CA GLN A 257 4.29 9.47 1.85
C GLN A 257 4.75 9.51 3.31
N PRO A 258 5.95 9.04 3.70
CA PRO A 258 6.40 9.11 5.08
C PRO A 258 6.46 10.55 5.59
N PHE A 259 6.96 11.49 4.78
CA PHE A 259 7.07 12.90 5.16
C PHE A 259 5.70 13.57 5.32
N LEU A 260 4.77 13.26 4.42
CA LEU A 260 3.37 13.72 4.54
C LEU A 260 2.71 13.15 5.79
N SER A 261 2.96 11.86 6.10
CA SER A 261 2.43 11.22 7.32
C SER A 261 3.01 11.86 8.58
N LEU A 262 4.33 12.13 8.62
CA LEU A 262 4.98 12.83 9.72
C LEU A 262 4.40 14.25 9.91
N GLY A 263 4.28 15.01 8.82
CA GLY A 263 3.67 16.35 8.86
C GLY A 263 2.23 16.32 9.37
N LEU A 264 1.43 15.32 8.95
CA LEU A 264 0.06 15.15 9.44
C LEU A 264 0.01 14.71 10.91
N ALA A 265 0.94 13.86 11.36
CA ALA A 265 1.05 13.46 12.77
C ALA A 265 1.38 14.68 13.66
N ALA A 266 2.32 15.51 13.23
CA ALA A 266 2.64 16.76 13.94
C ALA A 266 1.44 17.72 13.97
N TRP A 267 0.77 17.91 12.84
CA TRP A 267 -0.32 18.87 12.73
C TRP A 267 -1.63 18.42 13.41
N LEU A 268 -2.04 17.14 13.20
CA LEU A 268 -3.33 16.65 13.71
C LEU A 268 -3.26 16.14 15.15
N LEU A 269 -2.12 15.59 15.55
CA LEU A 269 -1.96 14.93 16.84
C LEU A 269 -1.05 15.71 17.80
N GLY A 270 -0.41 16.80 17.33
CA GLY A 270 0.57 17.55 18.10
C GLY A 270 1.84 16.74 18.41
N GLU A 271 2.13 15.67 17.65
CA GLU A 271 3.32 14.86 17.85
C GLU A 271 4.58 15.66 17.53
N ARG A 272 5.57 15.61 18.42
CA ARG A 272 6.88 16.23 18.18
C ARG A 272 7.70 15.31 17.28
N ILE A 273 8.15 15.85 16.15
CA ILE A 273 9.06 15.17 15.25
C ILE A 273 10.48 15.55 15.67
N ASP A 274 11.17 14.64 16.34
CA ASP A 274 12.58 14.83 16.68
C ASP A 274 13.48 14.65 15.45
N ALA A 275 14.73 15.10 15.58
CA ALA A 275 15.70 15.01 14.49
C ALA A 275 16.00 13.56 14.08
N GLU A 276 15.96 12.64 15.04
CA GLU A 276 16.22 11.23 14.82
C GLU A 276 15.13 10.61 13.93
N THR A 277 13.84 10.80 14.27
CA THR A 277 12.71 10.36 13.45
C THR A 277 12.80 10.92 12.03
N GLY A 278 13.13 12.22 11.90
CA GLY A 278 13.31 12.86 10.60
C GLY A 278 14.47 12.27 9.79
N LEU A 279 15.63 12.06 10.41
CA LEU A 279 16.79 11.45 9.76
C LEU A 279 16.54 9.99 9.35
N CYS A 280 15.90 9.19 10.21
CA CYS A 280 15.52 7.83 9.88
C CYS A 280 14.54 7.79 8.70
N ALA A 281 13.54 8.67 8.65
CA ALA A 281 12.63 8.75 7.51
C ALA A 281 13.38 9.07 6.21
N VAL A 282 14.32 10.04 6.23
CA VAL A 282 15.16 10.37 5.07
C VAL A 282 16.01 9.19 4.65
N ALA A 283 16.65 8.49 5.60
CA ALA A 283 17.51 7.35 5.30
C ALA A 283 16.72 6.18 4.72
N VAL A 284 15.54 5.83 5.28
CA VAL A 284 14.65 4.79 4.73
C VAL A 284 14.23 5.14 3.31
N VAL A 285 13.76 6.36 3.07
CA VAL A 285 13.33 6.81 1.73
C VAL A 285 14.50 6.78 0.74
N SER A 286 15.70 7.16 1.16
CA SER A 286 16.91 7.10 0.33
C SER A 286 17.25 5.66 -0.08
N LEU A 287 17.19 4.71 0.86
CA LEU A 287 17.40 3.29 0.58
C LEU A 287 16.33 2.71 -0.37
N VAL A 288 15.06 3.10 -0.20
CA VAL A 288 13.99 2.74 -1.15
C VAL A 288 14.29 3.27 -2.54
N PHE A 289 14.67 4.54 -2.64
CA PHE A 289 14.99 5.18 -3.92
C PHE A 289 16.17 4.49 -4.64
N VAL A 290 17.25 4.22 -3.91
CA VAL A 290 18.43 3.52 -4.45
C VAL A 290 18.07 2.08 -4.83
N GLY A 291 17.36 1.34 -3.97
CA GLY A 291 16.93 -0.02 -4.22
C GLY A 291 16.09 -0.18 -5.49
N ARG A 292 15.22 0.79 -5.78
CA ARG A 292 14.41 0.80 -7.02
C ARG A 292 15.27 0.89 -8.30
N ARG A 293 16.38 1.61 -8.27
CA ARG A 293 17.29 1.70 -9.43
C ARG A 293 17.92 0.34 -9.78
N PHE A 294 18.26 -0.44 -8.75
CA PHE A 294 18.80 -1.79 -8.94
C PHE A 294 17.75 -2.78 -9.45
N ARG A 295 16.46 -2.61 -9.13
CA ARG A 295 15.39 -3.44 -9.66
C ARG A 295 15.14 -3.18 -11.16
N ALA A 296 15.16 -1.93 -11.59
CA ALA A 296 14.95 -1.54 -12.97
C ALA A 296 16.03 -2.10 -13.92
N GLY A 297 17.29 -2.16 -13.48
CA GLY A 297 18.40 -2.68 -14.26
C GLY A 297 18.34 -4.19 -14.54
N SER A 298 17.66 -4.98 -13.70
CA SER A 298 17.50 -6.42 -13.91
C SER A 298 16.40 -6.76 -14.93
N ALA A 299 15.36 -5.97 -15.02
CA ALA A 299 14.29 -6.14 -16.02
C ALA A 299 14.77 -5.86 -17.46
N GLY A 300 15.64 -4.87 -17.65
CA GLY A 300 16.23 -4.55 -18.94
C GLY A 300 17.21 -5.64 -19.46
N ARG A 301 17.88 -6.35 -18.57
CA ARG A 301 18.82 -7.42 -18.94
C ARG A 301 18.13 -8.70 -19.38
N GLN A 302 16.90 -9.00 -18.93
CA GLN A 302 16.15 -10.18 -19.36
C GLN A 302 15.61 -10.04 -20.79
N ILE A 303 15.32 -8.82 -21.24
CA ILE A 303 14.86 -8.56 -22.62
C ILE A 303 16.02 -8.63 -23.59
N SER A 304 17.24 -8.25 -23.19
CA SER A 304 18.46 -8.30 -24.03
C SER A 304 19.10 -9.69 -24.13
N GLY A 305 18.71 -10.65 -23.28
CA GLY A 305 19.23 -12.03 -23.25
C GLY A 305 18.40 -13.05 -24.03
N ALA A 306 17.28 -12.67 -24.65
CA ALA A 306 16.53 -13.51 -25.57
C ALA A 306 17.29 -13.59 -26.90
N SER A 307 18.10 -14.66 -27.04
CA SER A 307 18.89 -14.98 -28.24
C SER A 307 17.95 -15.07 -29.46
N PRO A 308 18.34 -14.50 -30.60
CA PRO A 308 17.58 -14.57 -31.86
C PRO A 308 17.69 -15.95 -32.57
N ALA A 309 17.81 -17.03 -31.83
CA ALA A 309 18.04 -18.36 -32.40
C ALA A 309 16.75 -19.23 -32.31
N GLN A 310 15.64 -18.80 -32.90
CA GLN A 310 14.54 -19.68 -33.34
C GLN A 310 13.69 -18.99 -34.44
N ALA A 311 14.34 -18.48 -35.47
CA ALA A 311 13.67 -18.30 -36.75
C ALA A 311 13.59 -19.66 -37.45
N LEU A 312 12.48 -20.37 -37.31
CA LEU A 312 12.18 -21.53 -38.17
C LEU A 312 12.06 -21.06 -39.60
N PRO A 313 12.69 -21.72 -40.56
CA PRO A 313 12.52 -21.39 -41.97
C PRO A 313 11.14 -21.80 -42.44
N LEU A 314 10.37 -20.82 -42.96
CA LEU A 314 9.13 -21.08 -43.69
C LEU A 314 9.44 -22.01 -44.90
N ARG A 315 8.97 -23.25 -44.87
CA ARG A 315 8.89 -24.11 -46.05
C ARG A 315 7.88 -23.49 -47.03
N ARG A 316 8.39 -23.07 -48.18
CA ARG A 316 7.60 -22.86 -49.39
C ARG A 316 7.28 -24.24 -49.99
N THR A 317 6.04 -24.56 -50.16
CA THR A 317 5.47 -25.34 -51.26
C THR A 317 4.06 -24.81 -51.49
#